data_e8ad1938d5c6e1c4b6c8d900bb137a5d
#
_entry.id   e8ad1938d5c6e1c4b6c8d900bb137a5d
#
_cell.length_a   1.000
_cell.length_b   1.000
_cell.length_c   1.000
_cell.angle_alpha   90.00
_cell.angle_beta   90.00
_cell.angle_gamma   90.00
#
_symmetry.space_group_name_H-M   'P 1'
#
loop_
_entity.id
_entity.type
_entity.pdbx_description
1 polymer ?
#
loop_
_entity_poly.entity_id
_entity_poly.type
_entity_poly.pdbx_seq_one_letter_code
_entity_poly.pdbx_strand_id
1 'polypeptide(L)' 'MIKQISAKLLREMREGEFCNSQRLPREIELAKQMNVSRTLLRDVLAHLEQEGFVTRIHGVGTVINHH' A
#
# COMPACT_ATOMS: atom_id res chain seq x y z
N MET A 1 14.63 -1.84 4.91
CA MET A 1 13.95 -0.97 3.96
C MET A 1 12.46 -1.26 3.81
N ILE A 2 12.08 -2.50 3.60
CA ILE A 2 10.67 -2.85 3.47
C ILE A 2 9.86 -2.45 4.71
N LYS A 3 10.40 -2.68 5.91
CA LYS A 3 9.71 -2.33 7.13
C LYS A 3 9.44 -0.84 7.25
N GLN A 4 10.40 -0.01 6.86
CA GLN A 4 10.25 1.44 6.94
C GLN A 4 9.19 1.95 5.97
N ILE A 5 9.22 1.44 4.75
CA ILE A 5 8.25 1.83 3.73
C ILE A 5 6.87 1.30 4.10
N SER A 6 6.79 0.07 4.59
CA SER A 6 5.52 -0.52 5.03
C SER A 6 4.90 0.31 6.17
N ALA A 7 5.71 0.72 7.13
CA ALA A 7 5.23 1.53 8.26
C ALA A 7 4.72 2.89 7.77
N LYS A 8 5.44 3.51 6.83
CA LYS A 8 5.02 4.80 6.26
C LYS A 8 3.69 4.67 5.52
N LEU A 9 3.57 3.64 4.68
CA LEU A 9 2.33 3.42 3.92
C LEU A 9 1.17 3.10 4.86
N LEU A 10 1.41 2.27 5.86
CA LEU A 10 0.38 1.92 6.83
C LEU A 10 -0.12 3.15 7.58
N ARG A 11 0.79 4.05 7.92
CA ARG A 11 0.43 5.30 8.57
C ARG A 11 -0.45 6.17 7.67
N GLU A 12 -0.11 6.25 6.37
CA GLU A 12 -0.92 6.98 5.41
C GLU A 12 -2.31 6.38 5.27
N MET A 13 -2.42 5.06 5.39
CA MET A 13 -3.71 4.38 5.32
C MET A 13 -4.56 4.61 6.57
N ARG A 14 -3.93 4.84 7.71
CA ARG A 14 -4.65 5.03 8.98
C ARG A 14 -4.95 6.49 9.29
N GLU A 15 -3.97 7.36 9.08
CA GLU A 15 -4.03 8.73 9.56
C GLU A 15 -3.83 9.77 8.47
N GLY A 16 -3.32 9.36 7.32
CA GLY A 16 -2.91 10.28 6.27
C GLY A 16 -3.83 10.30 5.09
N GLU A 17 -3.24 10.40 3.91
CA GLU A 17 -3.93 10.64 2.65
C GLU A 17 -4.96 9.57 2.31
N PHE A 18 -4.72 8.33 2.71
CA PHE A 18 -5.58 7.21 2.34
C PHE A 18 -6.52 6.77 3.46
N CYS A 19 -6.64 7.54 4.53
CA CYS A 19 -7.44 7.11 5.69
C CYS A 19 -8.92 6.94 5.38
N ASN A 20 -9.44 7.65 4.38
CA ASN A 20 -10.83 7.55 3.95
C ASN A 20 -10.98 6.82 2.61
N SER A 21 -9.90 6.24 2.09
CA SER A 21 -9.92 5.55 0.82
C SER A 21 -10.17 4.07 1.01
N GLN A 22 -10.86 3.46 0.05
CA GLN A 22 -11.07 2.02 0.05
C GLN A 22 -9.99 1.30 -0.74
N ARG A 23 -9.34 1.99 -1.68
CA ARG A 23 -8.31 1.42 -2.54
C ARG A 23 -7.10 2.33 -2.58
N LEU A 24 -5.94 1.71 -2.73
CA LEU A 24 -4.70 2.45 -2.98
C LEU A 24 -4.60 2.82 -4.46
N PRO A 25 -3.83 3.85 -4.79
CA PRO A 25 -3.53 4.15 -6.19
C PRO A 25 -2.84 2.98 -6.87
N ARG A 26 -2.77 3.02 -8.20
CA ARG A 26 -2.04 2.03 -8.96
C ARG A 26 -0.58 2.00 -8.53
N GLU A 27 0.06 0.84 -8.71
CA GLU A 27 1.44 0.66 -8.28
C GLU A 27 2.38 1.74 -8.81
N ILE A 28 2.25 2.08 -10.10
CA ILE A 28 3.11 3.09 -10.71
C ILE A 28 2.95 4.43 -10.01
N GLU A 29 1.71 4.86 -9.80
CA GLU A 29 1.43 6.13 -9.15
C GLU A 29 1.84 6.13 -7.69
N LEU A 30 1.52 5.05 -6.99
CA LEU A 30 1.87 4.94 -5.58
C LEU A 30 3.38 4.92 -5.37
N ALA A 31 4.10 4.23 -6.25
CA ALA A 31 5.56 4.21 -6.19
C ALA A 31 6.14 5.62 -6.35
N LYS A 32 5.57 6.41 -7.26
CA LYS A 32 5.99 7.80 -7.43
C LYS A 32 5.71 8.64 -6.20
N GLN A 33 4.52 8.49 -5.62
CA GLN A 33 4.15 9.25 -4.41
C GLN A 33 5.05 8.90 -3.24
N MET A 34 5.43 7.64 -3.13
CA MET A 34 6.28 7.18 -2.04
C MET A 34 7.77 7.32 -2.35
N ASN A 35 8.09 7.72 -3.57
CA ASN A 35 9.48 7.90 -4.02
C ASN A 35 10.29 6.61 -3.88
N VAL A 36 9.71 5.49 -4.31
CA VAL A 36 10.36 4.18 -4.29
C VAL A 36 10.19 3.51 -5.66
N SER A 37 10.96 2.45 -5.90
CA SER A 37 10.82 1.68 -7.14
C SER A 37 9.55 0.82 -7.09
N ARG A 38 9.04 0.46 -8.27
CA ARG A 38 7.88 -0.45 -8.35
C ARG A 38 8.18 -1.79 -7.70
N THR A 39 9.39 -2.29 -7.91
CA THR A 39 9.80 -3.58 -7.34
C THR A 39 9.74 -3.53 -5.82
N LEU A 40 10.28 -2.47 -5.23
CA LEU A 40 10.22 -2.31 -3.78
C LEU A 40 8.79 -2.16 -3.30
N LEU A 41 7.99 -1.38 -4.01
CA LEU A 41 6.58 -1.18 -3.63
C LEU A 41 5.81 -2.50 -3.68
N ARG A 42 6.04 -3.34 -4.70
CA ARG A 42 5.38 -4.63 -4.78
C ARG A 42 5.73 -5.52 -3.60
N ASP A 43 6.98 -5.49 -3.16
CA ASP A 43 7.41 -6.23 -1.99
C ASP A 43 6.73 -5.71 -0.72
N VAL A 44 6.60 -4.38 -0.62
CA VAL A 44 5.90 -3.76 0.50
C VAL A 44 4.43 -4.16 0.52
N LEU A 45 3.76 -4.11 -0.64
CA LEU A 45 2.36 -4.50 -0.72
C LEU A 45 2.15 -5.97 -0.41
N ALA A 46 3.05 -6.83 -0.86
CA ALA A 46 2.99 -8.26 -0.54
C ALA A 46 3.11 -8.48 0.97
N HIS A 47 4.00 -7.74 1.61
CA HIS A 47 4.16 -7.81 3.05
C HIS A 47 2.88 -7.36 3.79
N LEU A 48 2.30 -6.23 3.36
CA LEU A 48 1.08 -5.73 3.97
C LEU A 48 -0.11 -6.67 3.73
N GLU A 49 -0.16 -7.30 2.56
CA GLU A 49 -1.20 -8.28 2.27
C GLU A 49 -1.08 -9.49 3.20
N GLN A 50 0.15 -9.96 3.41
CA GLN A 50 0.41 -11.08 4.30
C GLN A 50 -0.01 -10.75 5.73
N GLU A 51 0.16 -9.51 6.14
CA GLU A 51 -0.23 -9.05 7.47
C GLU A 51 -1.72 -8.73 7.57
N GLY A 52 -2.45 -8.78 6.47
CA GLY A 52 -3.90 -8.56 6.48
C GLY A 52 -4.33 -7.11 6.36
N PHE A 53 -3.42 -6.19 6.07
CA PHE A 53 -3.76 -4.78 5.95
C PHE A 53 -4.33 -4.40 4.60
N VAL A 54 -3.99 -5.14 3.56
CA VAL A 54 -4.51 -4.91 2.21
C VAL A 54 -4.85 -6.24 1.55
N THR A 55 -5.67 -6.16 0.49
CA THR A 55 -6.00 -7.32 -0.34
C THR A 55 -5.78 -6.92 -1.80
N ARG A 56 -4.97 -7.69 -2.51
CA ARG A 56 -4.72 -7.43 -3.93
C ARG A 56 -5.70 -8.26 -4.74
N ILE A 57 -6.51 -7.58 -5.53
CA ILE A 57 -7.57 -8.23 -6.32
C ILE A 57 -7.29 -8.01 -7.80
N HIS A 58 -7.15 -9.10 -8.53
CA HIS A 58 -6.87 -9.05 -9.96
C HIS A 58 -7.96 -8.24 -10.69
N GLY A 59 -7.54 -7.28 -11.51
CA GLY A 59 -8.45 -6.45 -12.27
C GLY A 59 -9.07 -5.27 -11.50
N VAL A 60 -8.91 -5.25 -10.18
CA VAL A 60 -9.44 -4.18 -9.34
C VAL A 60 -8.33 -3.31 -8.77
N GLY A 61 -7.28 -3.94 -8.26
CA GLY A 61 -6.17 -3.25 -7.64
C GLY A 61 -5.98 -3.69 -6.21
N THR A 62 -5.39 -2.80 -5.40
CA THR A 62 -5.13 -3.08 -3.99
C THR A 62 -6.19 -2.40 -3.13
N VAL A 63 -6.92 -3.19 -2.37
CA VAL A 63 -7.99 -2.72 -1.50
C VAL A 63 -7.47 -2.65 -0.07
N ILE A 64 -7.79 -1.55 0.61
CA ILE A 64 -7.39 -1.36 2.00
C ILE A 64 -8.40 -2.09 2.90
N ASN A 65 -7.89 -2.93 3.78
CA ASN A 65 -8.71 -3.63 4.75
C ASN A 65 -8.81 -2.78 6.02
N HIS A 66 -9.96 -2.15 6.21
CA HIS A 66 -10.22 -1.36 7.41
C HIS A 66 -10.76 -2.27 8.50
N HIS A 67 -10.14 -2.21 9.66
CA HIS A 67 -10.55 -2.98 10.82
C HIS A 67 -11.11 -2.09 11.92
#